data_7a4d12d397f059a763b981ed0f54fac2
#
_entry.id   7a4d12d397f059a763b981ed0f54fac2
#
_cell.length_a   1.000
_cell.length_b   1.000
_cell.length_c   1.000
_cell.angle_alpha   90.00
_cell.angle_beta   90.00
_cell.angle_gamma   90.00
#
_symmetry.space_group_name_H-M   'P 1'
#
loop_
_entity.id
_entity.type
_entity.pdbx_description
1 polymer ?
#
loop_
_entity_poly.entity_id
_entity_poly.type
_entity_poly.pdbx_seq_one_letter_code
_entity_poly.pdbx_strand_id
1 'polypeptide(L)'
;MDERIVMVDSGTGLKLTEEQLDERSAVATVQLRRRGVRAGDSVLICLPVGPDLLVATDAVIAAGAVAWPLPVELDAAVLRERIVASDARVMISDLPRALDAADESRVRIVMGVADLGALHPYPSSRGFRTESDRIRP
;
A
#
# COMPACT_ATOMS: atom_id res chain seq x y z
N MET A 1 -26.29 -12.56 -7.81
CA MET A 1 -25.72 -12.13 -6.56
C MET A 1 -24.98 -10.84 -6.74
N ASP A 2 -25.39 -9.86 -5.98
CA ASP A 2 -24.80 -8.56 -6.14
C ASP A 2 -23.51 -8.43 -5.35
N GLU A 3 -22.56 -7.81 -5.97
CA GLU A 3 -21.31 -7.51 -5.27
C GLU A 3 -21.51 -6.25 -4.46
N ARG A 4 -21.01 -6.27 -3.26
CA ARG A 4 -21.09 -5.09 -2.42
C ARG A 4 -19.96 -4.15 -2.78
N ILE A 5 -20.32 -2.90 -3.01
CA ILE A 5 -19.35 -1.86 -3.35
C ILE A 5 -18.91 -1.22 -2.05
N VAL A 6 -17.60 -1.26 -1.77
CA VAL A 6 -17.04 -0.67 -0.55
C VAL A 6 -16.40 0.68 -0.81
N MET A 7 -16.13 1.00 -2.07
CA MET A 7 -15.51 2.28 -2.39
C MET A 7 -15.68 2.60 -3.87
N VAL A 8 -15.81 3.88 -4.18
CA VAL A 8 -15.80 4.37 -5.54
C VAL A 8 -14.70 5.42 -5.63
N ASP A 9 -13.80 5.26 -6.59
CA ASP A 9 -12.75 6.24 -6.81
C ASP A 9 -13.37 7.44 -7.52
N SER A 10 -13.40 8.58 -6.84
CA SER A 10 -14.05 9.77 -7.37
C SER A 10 -13.34 10.33 -8.60
N GLY A 11 -12.06 10.05 -8.77
CA GLY A 11 -11.32 10.56 -9.91
C GLY A 11 -11.56 9.78 -11.19
N THR A 12 -11.80 8.48 -11.09
CA THR A 12 -11.96 7.62 -12.24
C THR A 12 -13.33 6.98 -12.35
N GLY A 13 -14.12 7.05 -11.29
CA GLY A 13 -15.42 6.38 -11.24
C GLY A 13 -15.33 4.87 -11.05
N LEU A 14 -14.12 4.34 -10.88
CA LEU A 14 -13.97 2.92 -10.68
C LEU A 14 -14.49 2.51 -9.32
N LYS A 15 -15.08 1.33 -9.27
CA LYS A 15 -15.64 0.80 -8.04
C LYS A 15 -14.78 -0.32 -7.51
N LEU A 16 -14.67 -0.38 -6.19
CA LEU A 16 -14.01 -1.50 -5.54
C LEU A 16 -15.10 -2.29 -4.82
N THR A 17 -15.28 -3.52 -5.22
CA THR A 17 -16.26 -4.38 -4.58
C THR A 17 -15.63 -5.09 -3.40
N GLU A 18 -16.46 -5.66 -2.53
CA GLU A 18 -15.98 -6.41 -1.38
C GLU A 18 -15.13 -7.59 -1.82
N GLU A 19 -15.55 -8.27 -2.88
CA GLU A 19 -14.80 -9.40 -3.39
C GLU A 19 -13.44 -8.98 -3.93
N GLN A 20 -13.39 -7.87 -4.67
CA GLN A 20 -12.13 -7.35 -5.19
C GLN A 20 -11.20 -6.93 -4.06
N LEU A 21 -11.75 -6.31 -3.03
CA LEU A 21 -10.96 -5.92 -1.87
C LEU A 21 -10.34 -7.15 -1.23
N ASP A 22 -11.13 -8.20 -1.02
CA ASP A 22 -10.65 -9.42 -0.41
C ASP A 22 -9.54 -10.06 -1.23
N GLU A 23 -9.70 -10.13 -2.54
CA GLU A 23 -8.70 -10.71 -3.42
C GLU A 23 -7.41 -9.91 -3.41
N ARG A 24 -7.53 -8.60 -3.56
CA ARG A 24 -6.35 -7.74 -3.60
C ARG A 24 -5.63 -7.72 -2.26
N SER A 25 -6.39 -7.69 -1.17
CA SER A 25 -5.81 -7.71 0.17
C SER A 25 -5.10 -9.02 0.47
N ALA A 26 -5.64 -10.13 -0.01
CA ALA A 26 -4.99 -11.43 0.18
C ALA A 26 -3.63 -11.46 -0.53
N VAL A 27 -3.56 -10.96 -1.75
CA VAL A 27 -2.31 -10.89 -2.49
C VAL A 27 -1.33 -9.96 -1.78
N ALA A 28 -1.81 -8.79 -1.35
CA ALA A 28 -0.96 -7.82 -0.68
C ALA A 28 -0.41 -8.38 0.64
N THR A 29 -1.22 -9.13 1.36
CA THR A 29 -0.79 -9.75 2.62
C THR A 29 0.40 -10.68 2.39
N VAL A 30 0.34 -11.48 1.32
CA VAL A 30 1.44 -12.37 0.97
C VAL A 30 2.70 -11.56 0.67
N GLN A 31 2.56 -10.46 -0.09
CA GLN A 31 3.71 -9.64 -0.43
C GLN A 31 4.32 -8.96 0.80
N LEU A 32 3.49 -8.53 1.74
CA LEU A 32 4.00 -7.95 2.98
C LEU A 32 4.85 -8.97 3.74
N ARG A 33 4.36 -10.19 3.85
CA ARG A 33 5.10 -11.24 4.54
C ARG A 33 6.40 -11.60 3.82
N ARG A 34 6.37 -11.62 2.51
CA ARG A 34 7.56 -11.90 1.71
C ARG A 34 8.64 -10.85 1.90
N ARG A 35 8.24 -9.61 2.15
CA ARG A 35 9.19 -8.52 2.34
C ARG A 35 9.66 -8.44 3.79
N GLY A 36 9.17 -9.30 4.65
CA GLY A 36 9.64 -9.38 6.03
C GLY A 36 8.77 -8.69 7.07
N VAL A 37 7.55 -8.33 6.71
CA VAL A 37 6.60 -7.76 7.68
C VAL A 37 6.10 -8.88 8.57
N ARG A 38 6.17 -8.66 9.89
CA ARG A 38 5.80 -9.64 10.89
C ARG A 38 4.63 -9.17 11.72
N ALA A 39 3.97 -10.11 12.36
CA ALA A 39 2.91 -9.78 13.31
C ALA A 39 3.47 -8.85 14.38
N GLY A 40 2.71 -7.81 14.68
CA GLY A 40 3.13 -6.81 15.67
C GLY A 40 3.93 -5.66 15.14
N ASP A 41 4.41 -5.74 13.89
CA ASP A 41 5.13 -4.61 13.29
C ASP A 41 4.19 -3.42 13.12
N SER A 42 4.73 -2.23 13.35
CA SER A 42 4.01 -1.00 12.99
C SER A 42 4.32 -0.70 11.53
N VAL A 43 3.31 -0.49 10.74
CA VAL A 43 3.44 -0.21 9.31
C VAL A 43 2.84 1.15 9.01
N LEU A 44 3.67 2.09 8.60
CA LEU A 44 3.20 3.41 8.21
C LEU A 44 2.61 3.30 6.80
N ILE A 45 1.45 3.90 6.60
CA ILE A 45 0.81 3.89 5.29
C ILE A 45 0.53 5.32 4.89
N CYS A 46 1.27 5.83 3.91
CA CYS A 46 1.11 7.18 3.43
C CYS A 46 0.70 7.13 1.97
N LEU A 47 -0.59 6.94 1.75
CA LEU A 47 -1.19 6.83 0.43
C LEU A 47 -2.41 7.73 0.34
N PRO A 48 -2.74 8.23 -0.85
CA PRO A 48 -3.95 9.03 -1.02
C PRO A 48 -5.18 8.21 -0.66
N VAL A 49 -6.22 8.89 -0.24
CA VAL A 49 -7.50 8.23 0.03
C VAL A 49 -7.99 7.59 -1.27
N GLY A 50 -8.27 6.31 -1.23
CA GLY A 50 -8.71 5.57 -2.40
C GLY A 50 -8.57 4.08 -2.20
N PRO A 51 -8.79 3.30 -3.25
CA PRO A 51 -8.76 1.83 -3.16
C PRO A 51 -7.43 1.28 -2.65
N ASP A 52 -6.31 1.88 -3.06
CA ASP A 52 -5.00 1.37 -2.67
C ASP A 52 -4.76 1.52 -1.17
N LEU A 53 -5.22 2.62 -0.58
CA LEU A 53 -5.10 2.82 0.86
C LEU A 53 -5.92 1.77 1.60
N LEU A 54 -7.12 1.48 1.11
CA LEU A 54 -7.98 0.50 1.75
C LEU A 54 -7.37 -0.90 1.66
N VAL A 55 -6.87 -1.27 0.49
CA VAL A 55 -6.21 -2.57 0.30
C VAL A 55 -4.99 -2.70 1.21
N ALA A 56 -4.15 -1.66 1.25
CA ALA A 56 -2.95 -1.68 2.07
C ALA A 56 -3.29 -1.83 3.55
N THR A 57 -4.27 -1.07 4.02
CA THR A 57 -4.69 -1.12 5.42
C THR A 57 -5.21 -2.51 5.78
N ASP A 58 -6.08 -3.04 4.92
CA ASP A 58 -6.67 -4.35 5.15
C ASP A 58 -5.61 -5.45 5.17
N ALA A 59 -4.64 -5.36 4.26
CA ALA A 59 -3.57 -6.34 4.17
C ALA A 59 -2.65 -6.29 5.39
N VAL A 60 -2.35 -5.09 5.89
CA VAL A 60 -1.52 -4.93 7.08
C VAL A 60 -2.20 -5.58 8.28
N ILE A 61 -3.48 -5.34 8.44
CA ILE A 61 -4.24 -5.93 9.54
C ILE A 61 -4.27 -7.45 9.38
N ALA A 62 -4.50 -7.94 8.17
CA ALA A 62 -4.55 -9.38 7.91
C ALA A 62 -3.20 -10.05 8.18
N ALA A 63 -2.11 -9.32 8.03
CA ALA A 63 -0.78 -9.84 8.33
C ALA A 63 -0.48 -9.84 9.83
N GLY A 64 -1.40 -9.33 10.64
CA GLY A 64 -1.19 -9.25 12.09
C GLY A 64 -0.38 -8.03 12.52
N ALA A 65 -0.12 -7.12 11.61
CA ALA A 65 0.64 -5.91 11.90
C ALA A 65 -0.32 -4.77 12.24
N VAL A 66 0.25 -3.65 12.65
CA VAL A 66 -0.53 -2.48 13.08
C VAL A 66 -0.43 -1.41 12.01
N ALA A 67 -1.56 -0.96 11.51
CA ALA A 67 -1.60 0.07 10.47
C ALA A 67 -1.58 1.46 11.07
N TRP A 68 -0.66 2.30 10.58
CA TRP A 68 -0.53 3.69 11.02
C TRP A 68 -0.68 4.59 9.80
N PRO A 69 -1.89 5.05 9.50
CA PRO A 69 -2.08 5.90 8.34
C PRO A 69 -1.52 7.31 8.56
N LEU A 70 -0.89 7.84 7.53
CA LEU A 70 -0.37 9.20 7.53
C LEU A 70 -1.00 9.94 6.36
N PRO A 71 -1.63 11.09 6.59
CA PRO A 71 -2.20 11.86 5.48
C PRO A 71 -1.12 12.34 4.52
N VAL A 72 -1.40 12.26 3.24
CA VAL A 72 -0.44 12.69 2.21
C VAL A 72 -0.31 14.21 2.16
N GLU A 73 -1.25 14.93 2.77
CA GLU A 73 -1.23 16.40 2.78
C GLU A 73 -0.25 16.99 3.79
N LEU A 74 0.28 16.18 4.69
CA LEU A 74 1.20 16.69 5.69
C LEU A 74 2.48 17.20 5.03
N ASP A 75 3.03 18.28 5.56
CA ASP A 75 4.28 18.80 5.01
C ASP A 75 5.45 17.91 5.45
N ALA A 76 6.60 18.12 4.84
CA ALA A 76 7.76 17.26 5.05
C ALA A 76 8.20 17.21 6.50
N ALA A 77 8.16 18.33 7.20
CA ALA A 77 8.61 18.37 8.60
C ALA A 77 7.71 17.55 9.50
N VAL A 78 6.40 17.69 9.31
CA VAL A 78 5.43 16.94 10.11
C VAL A 78 5.48 15.45 9.79
N LEU A 79 5.64 15.10 8.50
CA LEU A 79 5.81 13.70 8.11
C LEU A 79 7.02 13.10 8.80
N ARG A 80 8.16 13.79 8.75
CA ARG A 80 9.38 13.29 9.38
C ARG A 80 9.16 13.07 10.87
N GLU A 81 8.54 14.04 11.53
CA GLU A 81 8.31 13.96 12.96
C GLU A 81 7.47 12.74 13.31
N ARG A 82 6.41 12.50 12.57
CA ARG A 82 5.53 11.38 12.81
C ARG A 82 6.16 10.04 12.49
N ILE A 83 6.95 9.98 11.43
CA ILE A 83 7.65 8.76 11.04
C ILE A 83 8.65 8.37 12.11
N VAL A 84 9.43 9.34 12.58
CA VAL A 84 10.42 9.08 13.62
C VAL A 84 9.75 8.68 14.93
N ALA A 85 8.68 9.39 15.30
CA ALA A 85 7.97 9.11 16.54
C ALA A 85 7.32 7.73 16.56
N SER A 86 6.93 7.22 15.40
CA SER A 86 6.28 5.92 15.32
C SER A 86 7.22 4.77 15.59
N ASP A 87 8.51 4.99 15.38
CA ASP A 87 9.52 3.94 15.53
C ASP A 87 9.26 2.74 14.59
N ALA A 88 8.48 2.95 13.54
CA ALA A 88 8.09 1.88 12.62
C ALA A 88 9.24 1.44 11.74
N ARG A 89 9.28 0.15 11.43
CA ARG A 89 10.28 -0.45 10.59
C ARG A 89 9.83 -0.52 9.14
N VAL A 90 8.53 -0.39 8.89
CA VAL A 90 7.93 -0.61 7.57
C VAL A 90 7.12 0.59 7.15
N MET A 91 7.22 0.95 5.87
CA MET A 91 6.39 2.02 5.30
C MET A 91 5.85 1.59 3.95
N ILE A 92 4.60 1.91 3.68
CA ILE A 92 3.97 1.74 2.38
C ILE A 92 3.66 3.13 1.85
N SER A 93 4.34 3.56 0.80
CA SER A 93 4.12 4.86 0.19
C SER A 93 4.86 4.99 -1.12
N ASP A 94 4.32 5.82 -2.01
CA ASP A 94 5.01 6.21 -3.23
C ASP A 94 5.30 7.72 -3.21
N LEU A 95 5.00 8.39 -2.11
CA LEU A 95 5.12 9.83 -1.99
C LEU A 95 6.59 10.22 -1.75
N PRO A 96 7.23 10.97 -2.66
CA PRO A 96 8.67 11.26 -2.52
C PRO A 96 9.06 11.87 -1.19
N ARG A 97 8.29 12.82 -0.65
CA ARG A 97 8.67 13.42 0.62
C ARG A 97 8.54 12.47 1.80
N ALA A 98 7.65 11.48 1.69
CA ALA A 98 7.55 10.46 2.73
C ALA A 98 8.75 9.51 2.65
N LEU A 99 9.15 9.15 1.44
CA LEU A 99 10.30 8.28 1.24
C LEU A 99 11.58 8.97 1.73
N ASP A 100 11.72 10.27 1.47
CA ASP A 100 12.88 11.02 1.95
C ASP A 100 12.89 11.08 3.48
N ALA A 101 11.75 11.30 4.08
CA ALA A 101 11.65 11.35 5.54
C ALA A 101 12.00 10.00 6.17
N ALA A 102 11.64 8.93 5.50
CA ALA A 102 11.91 7.58 6.01
C ALA A 102 13.40 7.26 6.06
N ASP A 103 14.21 7.88 5.19
CA ASP A 103 15.63 7.63 5.17
C ASP A 103 16.32 7.99 6.49
N GLU A 104 15.74 8.87 7.25
CA GLU A 104 16.32 9.33 8.51
C GLU A 104 15.65 8.71 9.72
N SER A 105 14.97 7.60 9.52
CA SER A 105 14.19 6.97 10.58
C SER A 105 14.59 5.51 10.74
N ARG A 106 13.82 4.76 11.50
CA ARG A 106 14.03 3.33 11.67
C ARG A 106 13.41 2.48 10.55
N VAL A 107 12.78 3.12 9.58
CA VAL A 107 12.17 2.40 8.48
C VAL A 107 13.26 1.70 7.66
N ARG A 108 13.12 0.40 7.50
CA ARG A 108 14.05 -0.43 6.73
C ARG A 108 13.39 -1.12 5.55
N ILE A 109 12.07 -1.24 5.57
CA ILE A 109 11.31 -1.87 4.51
C ILE A 109 10.37 -0.81 3.94
N VAL A 110 10.55 -0.49 2.67
CA VAL A 110 9.69 0.47 1.99
C VAL A 110 9.05 -0.23 0.80
N MET A 111 7.74 -0.13 0.69
CA MET A 111 7.00 -0.73 -0.41
C MET A 111 6.10 0.32 -1.04
N GLY A 112 6.09 0.36 -2.36
CA GLY A 112 5.10 1.16 -3.08
C GLY A 112 3.87 0.32 -3.35
N VAL A 113 2.87 0.94 -3.94
CA VAL A 113 1.62 0.26 -4.27
C VAL A 113 1.89 -0.93 -5.20
N ALA A 114 2.78 -0.76 -6.16
CA ALA A 114 3.11 -1.83 -7.09
C ALA A 114 3.68 -3.06 -6.40
N ASP A 115 4.41 -2.85 -5.31
CA ASP A 115 5.04 -3.96 -4.59
C ASP A 115 4.02 -4.83 -3.85
N LEU A 116 2.84 -4.32 -3.65
CA LEU A 116 1.80 -5.09 -2.99
C LEU A 116 1.19 -6.16 -3.90
N GLY A 117 1.51 -6.12 -5.18
CA GLY A 117 0.95 -7.06 -6.13
C GLY A 117 -0.52 -6.89 -6.32
N ALA A 118 -1.09 -5.92 -5.67
CA ALA A 118 -2.50 -5.67 -5.74
C ALA A 118 -2.79 -4.80 -6.89
N LEU A 119 -2.51 -5.30 -8.02
CA LEU A 119 -2.49 -4.50 -9.09
C LEU A 119 -3.71 -4.01 -9.53
N HIS A 120 -3.60 -3.22 -10.41
CA HIS A 120 -4.64 -2.59 -10.97
C HIS A 120 -5.63 -3.52 -11.46
N PRO A 121 -6.84 -3.20 -11.41
CA PRO A 121 -7.86 -3.93 -12.09
C PRO A 121 -7.71 -3.78 -13.58
N TYR A 122 -6.80 -2.95 -14.07
CA TYR A 122 -6.59 -2.76 -15.43
C TYR A 122 -5.54 -3.65 -15.91
N PRO A 123 -5.66 -4.10 -17.05
CA PRO A 123 -4.58 -4.84 -17.61
C PRO A 123 -3.40 -3.97 -17.79
N SER A 124 -3.12 -3.54 -17.87
CA SER A 124 -2.16 -2.98 -17.86
C SER A 124 -1.14 -3.23 -18.31
N SER A 125 -1.47 -3.28 -18.30
CA SER A 125 -0.88 -3.55 -18.59
C SER A 125 -0.18 -4.11 -18.75
N ARG A 126 -0.36 -4.43 -19.03
CA ARG A 126 0.09 -5.04 -19.36
C ARG A 126 0.52 -5.47 -19.53
N GLY A 127 0.77 -5.42 -19.76
CA GLY A 127 1.03 -5.78 -20.16
C GLY A 127 1.71 -5.85 -19.99
N PHE A 128 2.13 -5.93 -20.22
CA PHE A 128 2.66 -5.96 -20.41
C PHE A 128 3.39 -6.24 -20.14
N ARG A 129 3.85 -6.16 -20.21
CA ARG A 129 4.45 -6.43 -20.44
C ARG A 129 4.79 -6.91 -19.90
N THR A 130 5.12 -7.13 -20.01
CA THR A 130 5.40 -7.47 -20.05
C THR A 130 5.95 -7.84 -19.66
N GLU A 131 6.33 -8.01 -19.83
CA GLU A 131 6.61 -8.26 -20.03
C GLU A 131 6.99 -8.55 -19.60
N SER A 132 7.36 -8.56 -19.67
CA SER A 132 7.49 -8.62 -19.77
C SER A 132 7.76 -8.73 -19.32
N ASP A 133 7.87 -8.67 -19.68
CA ASP A 133 7.86 -8.61 -19.79
C ASP A 133 8.32 -8.73 -19.32
N ARG A 134 8.74 -8.80 -19.49
CA ARG A 134 8.99 -8.90 -19.61
C ARG A 134 9.36 -9.27 -19.25
N ILE A 135 9.49 -9.30 -19.45
CA ILE A 135 9.60 -9.58 -19.64
C ILE A 135 9.98 -9.87 -19.50
N ARG A 136 10.48 -10.04 -19.78
CA ARG A 136 10.58 -10.36 -20.01
C ARG A 136 10.66 -10.85 -19.71
N PRO A 137 11.02 -10.84 -19.86
CA PRO A 137 10.75 -11.36 -20.00
C PRO A 137 10.45 -11.48 -19.73
#